data_4a4b9cb372975ef66f84eaf7ebe22496
#
_entry.id   4a4b9cb372975ef66f84eaf7ebe22496
#
_cell.length_a   1.000
_cell.length_b   1.000
_cell.length_c   1.000
_cell.angle_alpha   90.00
_cell.angle_beta   90.00
_cell.angle_gamma   90.00
#
_symmetry.space_group_name_H-M   'P 1'
#
loop_
_entity.id
_entity.type
_entity.pdbx_description
1 polymer ?
#
loop_
_entity_poly.entity_id
_entity_poly.type
_entity_poly.pdbx_seq_one_letter_code
_entity_poly.pdbx_strand_id
1 'polypeptide(L)'
;GGTPVLTLAVEKMVSRIGSSIVNAAGTPEMITKNLEEYEELAVKLAKNYLSPGAGAVSQLDKIRERLEKNRFSNALFDTKKWVKGFEVGISKVWKCYEKGRAPENVESVTVVDL
;
A
#
# COMPACT_ATOMS: atom_id res chain seq x y z
N GLY A 1 -6.23 -4.79 -12.37
CA GLY A 1 -6.52 -5.69 -12.01
C GLY A 1 -6.40 -7.05 -11.35
N GLY A 2 -6.54 -7.21 -10.03
CA GLY A 2 -6.59 -8.54 -9.39
C GLY A 2 -5.25 -9.28 -9.22
N THR A 3 -4.15 -8.74 -9.73
CA THR A 3 -2.84 -9.37 -9.57
C THR A 3 -2.17 -8.90 -8.27
N PRO A 4 -1.80 -9.80 -7.35
CA PRO A 4 -1.00 -9.47 -6.19
C PRO A 4 0.35 -8.90 -6.58
N VAL A 5 0.76 -7.82 -5.91
CA VAL A 5 2.05 -7.15 -6.15
C VAL A 5 2.84 -7.13 -4.85
N LEU A 6 4.01 -7.77 -4.86
CA LEU A 6 4.99 -7.67 -3.79
C LEU A 6 5.87 -6.43 -4.04
N THR A 7 6.07 -5.60 -3.02
CA THR A 7 6.84 -4.37 -3.15
C THR A 7 7.78 -4.15 -1.97
N LEU A 8 8.91 -3.52 -2.25
CA LEU A 8 9.91 -3.13 -1.26
C LEU A 8 9.78 -1.63 -0.96
N ALA A 9 9.48 -1.31 0.29
CA ALA A 9 9.37 0.07 0.79
C ALA A 9 10.74 0.60 1.21
N VAL A 10 11.36 1.41 0.33
CA VAL A 10 12.60 2.14 0.63
C VAL A 10 12.43 3.64 0.40
N GLU A 11 13.42 4.44 0.69
CA GLU A 11 13.34 5.91 0.68
C GLU A 11 13.03 6.54 -0.68
N LYS A 12 13.33 5.85 -1.79
CA LYS A 12 13.11 6.39 -3.13
C LYS A 12 11.61 6.57 -3.42
N MET A 13 11.27 7.66 -4.07
CA MET A 13 9.89 8.04 -4.42
C MET A 13 9.11 6.90 -5.08
N VAL A 14 9.70 6.19 -6.04
CA VAL A 14 9.04 5.09 -6.77
C VAL A 14 8.63 3.96 -5.83
N SER A 15 9.48 3.59 -4.88
CA SER A 15 9.20 2.57 -3.88
C SER A 15 8.09 3.00 -2.91
N ARG A 16 8.06 4.28 -2.56
CA ARG A 16 7.00 4.87 -1.72
C ARG A 16 5.65 4.88 -2.43
N ILE A 17 5.63 5.20 -3.73
CA ILE A 17 4.42 5.13 -4.56
C ILE A 17 3.92 3.69 -4.64
N GLY A 18 4.81 2.72 -4.92
CA GLY A 18 4.45 1.30 -4.96
C GLY A 18 3.80 0.82 -3.67
N SER A 19 4.42 1.14 -2.53
CA SER A 19 3.90 0.79 -1.20
C SER A 19 2.55 1.45 -0.91
N SER A 20 2.37 2.71 -1.30
CA SER A 20 1.11 3.44 -1.16
C SER A 20 -0.01 2.79 -1.97
N ILE A 21 0.27 2.40 -3.22
CA ILE A 21 -0.71 1.72 -4.09
C ILE A 21 -1.10 0.36 -3.51
N VAL A 22 -0.13 -0.45 -3.09
CA VAL A 22 -0.38 -1.79 -2.51
C VAL A 22 -1.19 -1.68 -1.22
N ASN A 23 -0.88 -0.70 -0.38
CA ASN A 23 -1.65 -0.43 0.84
C ASN A 23 -3.09 0.00 0.52
N ALA A 24 -3.27 0.94 -0.41
CA ALA A 24 -4.59 1.42 -0.82
C ALA A 24 -5.42 0.33 -1.51
N ALA A 25 -4.78 -0.64 -2.18
CA ALA A 25 -5.43 -1.80 -2.75
C ALA A 25 -5.90 -2.83 -1.70
N GLY A 26 -5.52 -2.66 -0.42
CA GLY A 26 -5.94 -3.53 0.67
C GLY A 26 -5.08 -4.78 0.86
N THR A 27 -3.80 -4.72 0.46
CA THR A 27 -2.84 -5.82 0.61
C THR A 27 -1.53 -5.40 1.30
N PRO A 28 -1.59 -4.75 2.48
CA PRO A 28 -0.42 -4.21 3.16
C PRO A 28 0.62 -5.28 3.52
N GLU A 29 0.22 -6.53 3.68
CA GLU A 29 1.10 -7.67 3.92
C GLU A 29 2.06 -7.99 2.76
N MET A 30 1.84 -7.36 1.59
CA MET A 30 2.70 -7.46 0.41
C MET A 30 3.77 -6.36 0.36
N ILE A 31 3.91 -5.57 1.43
CA ILE A 31 4.92 -4.51 1.55
C ILE A 31 6.02 -5.00 2.48
N THR A 32 7.26 -5.01 1.98
CA THR A 32 8.46 -5.41 2.73
C THR A 32 9.38 -4.22 2.96
N LYS A 33 10.25 -4.29 3.97
CA LYS A 33 11.09 -3.17 4.41
C LYS A 33 12.55 -3.28 3.96
N ASN A 34 12.99 -4.49 3.65
CA ASN A 34 14.35 -4.79 3.21
C ASN A 34 14.35 -5.94 2.19
N LEU A 35 15.50 -6.19 1.58
CA LEU A 35 15.65 -7.22 0.54
C LEU A 35 15.48 -8.63 1.09
N GLU A 36 15.89 -8.87 2.33
CA GLU A 36 15.77 -10.16 2.99
C GLU A 36 14.29 -10.53 3.16
N GLU A 37 13.48 -9.62 3.72
CA GLU A 37 12.03 -9.80 3.85
C GLU A 37 11.35 -9.99 2.48
N TYR A 38 11.83 -9.27 1.44
CA TYR A 38 11.29 -9.38 0.09
C TYR A 38 11.53 -10.78 -0.47
N GLU A 39 12.75 -11.30 -0.37
CA GLU A 39 13.10 -12.65 -0.82
C GLU A 39 12.33 -13.72 -0.03
N GLU A 40 12.35 -13.64 1.30
CA GLU A 40 11.66 -14.60 2.17
C GLU A 40 10.16 -14.67 1.86
N LEU A 41 9.51 -13.51 1.71
CA LEU A 41 8.08 -13.47 1.41
C LEU A 41 7.79 -13.99 0.01
N ALA A 42 8.61 -13.65 -0.99
CA ALA A 42 8.46 -14.16 -2.35
C ALA A 42 8.55 -15.69 -2.39
N VAL A 43 9.59 -16.25 -1.77
CA VAL A 43 9.81 -17.71 -1.67
C VAL A 43 8.68 -18.39 -0.90
N LYS A 44 8.25 -17.81 0.22
CA LYS A 44 7.14 -18.33 1.02
C LYS A 44 5.85 -18.40 0.23
N LEU A 45 5.50 -17.35 -0.49
CA LEU A 45 4.29 -17.28 -1.31
C LEU A 45 4.35 -18.28 -2.46
N ALA A 46 5.50 -18.41 -3.14
CA ALA A 46 5.70 -19.38 -4.21
C ALA A 46 5.56 -20.82 -3.72
N LYS A 47 6.24 -21.17 -2.62
CA LYS A 47 6.12 -22.51 -2.01
C LYS A 47 4.69 -22.84 -1.59
N ASN A 48 4.01 -21.88 -0.97
CA ASN A 48 2.61 -22.06 -0.57
C ASN A 48 1.66 -22.19 -1.76
N TYR A 49 1.94 -21.51 -2.88
CA TYR A 49 1.18 -21.64 -4.12
C TYR A 49 1.35 -23.03 -4.76
N LEU A 50 2.59 -23.54 -4.81
CA LEU A 50 2.90 -24.85 -5.40
C LEU A 50 2.43 -26.02 -4.54
N SER A 51 2.36 -25.85 -3.21
CA SER A 51 1.98 -26.91 -2.26
C SER A 51 1.18 -26.31 -1.10
N PRO A 52 -0.08 -25.92 -1.33
CA PRO A 52 -0.90 -25.22 -0.31
C PRO A 52 -1.37 -26.11 0.85
N GLY A 53 -1.05 -27.40 0.82
CA GLY A 53 -1.60 -28.43 1.72
C GLY A 53 -2.86 -29.08 1.14
N ALA A 54 -3.18 -30.28 1.63
CA ALA A 54 -4.32 -31.05 1.12
C ALA A 54 -5.64 -30.29 1.30
N GLY A 55 -6.27 -29.89 0.18
CA GLY A 55 -7.55 -29.17 0.17
C GLY A 55 -7.51 -27.69 0.60
N ALA A 56 -6.33 -27.12 0.82
CA ALA A 56 -6.19 -25.72 1.21
C ALA A 56 -6.05 -24.80 -0.01
N VAL A 57 -6.66 -23.60 0.10
CA VAL A 57 -6.48 -22.51 -0.88
C VAL A 57 -5.17 -21.79 -0.59
N SER A 58 -4.35 -21.54 -1.61
CA SER A 58 -3.07 -20.84 -1.43
C SER A 58 -3.24 -19.42 -0.90
N GLN A 59 -2.20 -18.90 -0.24
CA GLN A 59 -2.20 -17.53 0.26
C GLN A 59 -2.32 -16.51 -0.90
N LEU A 60 -1.67 -16.77 -2.04
CA LEU A 60 -1.80 -15.94 -3.24
C LEU A 60 -3.22 -15.92 -3.79
N ASP A 61 -3.91 -17.04 -3.80
CA ASP A 61 -5.29 -17.09 -4.29
C ASP A 61 -6.24 -16.34 -3.37
N LYS A 62 -6.04 -16.43 -2.04
CA LYS A 62 -6.80 -15.61 -1.07
C LYS A 62 -6.59 -14.11 -1.28
N ILE A 63 -5.35 -13.70 -1.59
CA ILE A 63 -5.05 -12.30 -1.90
C ILE A 63 -5.72 -11.88 -3.22
N ARG A 64 -5.68 -12.71 -4.25
CA ARG A 64 -6.37 -12.47 -5.52
C ARG A 64 -7.88 -12.31 -5.33
N GLU A 65 -8.49 -13.24 -4.62
CA GLU A 65 -9.93 -13.19 -4.32
C GLU A 65 -10.30 -11.90 -3.58
N ARG A 66 -9.50 -11.49 -2.60
CA ARG A 66 -9.70 -10.21 -1.89
C ARG A 66 -9.56 -9.00 -2.81
N LEU A 67 -8.56 -8.98 -3.68
CA LEU A 67 -8.36 -7.91 -4.65
C LEU A 67 -9.52 -7.83 -5.65
N GLU A 68 -9.99 -8.95 -6.15
CA GLU A 68 -11.14 -9.05 -7.05
C GLU A 68 -12.43 -8.54 -6.38
N LYS A 69 -12.72 -9.03 -5.16
CA LYS A 69 -13.89 -8.64 -4.39
C LYS A 69 -13.93 -7.15 -4.10
N ASN A 70 -12.78 -6.56 -3.80
CA ASN A 70 -12.66 -5.15 -3.43
C ASN A 70 -12.34 -4.24 -4.62
N ARG A 71 -12.34 -4.75 -5.83
CA ARG A 71 -11.87 -4.08 -7.05
C ARG A 71 -12.43 -2.67 -7.26
N PHE A 72 -13.70 -2.46 -6.94
CA PHE A 72 -14.37 -1.17 -7.13
C PHE A 72 -14.68 -0.43 -5.82
N SER A 73 -14.37 -1.00 -4.67
CA SER A 73 -14.69 -0.45 -3.35
C SER A 73 -13.47 -0.08 -2.52
N ASN A 74 -12.25 -0.40 -2.97
CA ASN A 74 -11.04 -0.06 -2.22
C ASN A 74 -10.67 1.43 -2.36
N ALA A 75 -9.88 1.92 -1.41
CA ALA A 75 -9.46 3.32 -1.33
C ALA A 75 -8.66 3.80 -2.56
N LEU A 76 -8.07 2.88 -3.34
CA LEU A 76 -7.31 3.22 -4.55
C LEU A 76 -8.17 3.89 -5.63
N PHE A 77 -9.48 3.56 -5.70
CA PHE A 77 -10.42 4.08 -6.69
C PHE A 77 -11.41 5.10 -6.10
N ASP A 78 -11.29 5.42 -4.82
CA ASP A 78 -12.09 6.46 -4.18
C ASP A 78 -11.47 7.84 -4.40
N THR A 79 -11.75 8.42 -5.57
CA THR A 79 -11.25 9.74 -5.96
C THR A 79 -11.66 10.84 -4.97
N LYS A 80 -12.86 10.75 -4.38
CA LYS A 80 -13.32 11.76 -3.41
C LYS A 80 -12.47 11.73 -2.14
N LYS A 81 -12.19 10.54 -1.64
CA LYS A 81 -11.32 10.36 -0.48
C LYS A 81 -9.89 10.80 -0.79
N TRP A 82 -9.38 10.47 -1.98
CA TRP A 82 -8.07 10.92 -2.42
C TRP A 82 -7.96 12.45 -2.46
N VAL A 83 -8.95 13.14 -3.04
CA VAL A 83 -8.99 14.61 -3.12
C VAL A 83 -8.97 15.21 -1.71
N LYS A 84 -9.79 14.72 -0.79
CA LYS A 84 -9.77 15.20 0.61
C LYS A 84 -8.39 15.03 1.25
N GLY A 85 -7.77 13.86 1.09
CA GLY A 85 -6.43 13.60 1.60
C GLY A 85 -5.39 14.57 1.03
N PHE A 86 -5.47 14.84 -0.27
CA PHE A 86 -4.61 15.81 -0.94
C PHE A 86 -4.82 17.24 -0.40
N GLU A 87 -6.05 17.69 -0.24
CA GLU A 87 -6.39 19.02 0.32
C GLU A 87 -5.87 19.17 1.75
N VAL A 88 -6.00 18.14 2.58
CA VAL A 88 -5.44 18.13 3.95
C VAL A 88 -3.92 18.23 3.90
N GLY A 89 -3.26 17.47 3.02
CA GLY A 89 -1.82 17.52 2.81
C GLY A 89 -1.33 18.92 2.44
N ILE A 90 -1.96 19.54 1.44
CA ILE A 90 -1.65 20.93 1.01
C ILE A 90 -1.87 21.92 2.15
N SER A 91 -2.96 21.79 2.90
CA SER A 91 -3.24 22.66 4.06
C SER A 91 -2.18 22.53 5.15
N LYS A 92 -1.65 21.33 5.40
CA LYS A 92 -0.54 21.12 6.34
C LYS A 92 0.74 21.82 5.86
N VAL A 93 1.09 21.69 4.58
CA VAL A 93 2.24 22.39 3.97
C VAL A 93 2.08 23.90 4.09
N TRP A 94 0.91 24.43 3.76
CA TRP A 94 0.62 25.87 3.85
C TRP A 94 0.80 26.40 5.30
N LYS A 95 0.24 25.70 6.29
CA LYS A 95 0.42 26.03 7.71
C LYS A 95 1.89 26.01 8.18
N CYS A 96 2.71 25.11 7.62
CA CYS A 96 4.15 25.11 7.90
C CYS A 96 4.83 26.36 7.34
N TYR A 97 4.49 26.72 6.09
CA TYR A 97 5.00 27.95 5.44
C TYR A 97 4.60 29.21 6.20
N GLU A 98 3.34 29.37 6.58
CA GLU A 98 2.86 30.53 7.36
C GLU A 98 3.59 30.70 8.70
N LYS A 99 4.02 29.60 9.31
CA LYS A 99 4.82 29.60 10.56
C LYS A 99 6.30 29.85 10.34
N GLY A 100 6.76 30.14 9.11
CA GLY A 100 8.14 30.34 8.77
C GLY A 100 9.05 29.12 8.97
N ARG A 101 8.49 27.91 8.97
CA ARG A 101 9.28 26.69 9.09
C ARG A 101 9.94 26.32 7.77
N ALA A 102 11.13 25.73 7.85
CA ALA A 102 11.77 25.14 6.69
C ALA A 102 10.89 24.02 6.08
N PRO A 103 11.00 23.77 4.76
CA PRO A 103 10.34 22.63 4.14
C PRO A 103 10.72 21.33 4.83
N GLU A 104 9.72 20.60 5.31
CA GLU A 104 9.88 19.31 5.96
C GLU A 104 8.89 18.32 5.38
N ASN A 105 9.14 17.03 5.54
CA ASN A 105 8.19 16.00 5.11
C ASN A 105 6.89 16.14 5.91
N VAL A 106 5.77 16.26 5.21
CA VAL A 106 4.45 16.20 5.83
C VAL A 106 4.17 14.74 6.19
N GLU A 107 3.82 14.50 7.44
CA GLU A 107 3.35 13.18 7.85
C GLU A 107 2.18 12.70 6.99
N SER A 108 2.11 11.40 6.74
CA SER A 108 1.05 10.82 5.92
C SER A 108 -0.32 11.22 6.47
N VAL A 109 -1.19 11.62 5.56
CA VAL A 109 -2.59 11.92 5.90
C VAL A 109 -3.30 10.60 6.19
N THR A 110 -3.76 10.45 7.41
CA THR A 110 -4.52 9.26 7.85
C THR A 110 -6.02 9.46 7.64
N VAL A 111 -6.78 8.38 7.75
CA VAL A 111 -8.26 8.44 7.66
C VAL A 111 -8.86 9.33 8.76
N VAL A 112 -8.15 9.49 9.87
CA VAL A 112 -8.58 10.35 11.01
C VAL A 112 -8.47 11.83 10.66
N ASP A 113 -7.64 12.20 9.67
CA ASP A 113 -7.47 13.57 9.20
C ASP A 113 -8.56 13.97 8.18
N LEU A 114 -9.43 13.04 7.78
CA LEU A 114 -10.47 13.21 6.76
C LEU A 114 -11.86 13.27 7.36
#